data_3b11b05d46a7598bf313268f082e9e4e
#
_entry.id   3b11b05d46a7598bf313268f082e9e4e
#
_cell.length_a   1.000
_cell.length_b   1.000
_cell.length_c   1.000
_cell.angle_alpha   90.00
_cell.angle_beta   90.00
_cell.angle_gamma   90.00
#
_symmetry.space_group_name_H-M   'P 1'
#
loop_
_entity.id
_entity.type
_entity.pdbx_description
1 polymer ?
#
loop_
_entity_poly.entity_id
_entity_poly.type
_entity_poly.pdbx_seq_one_letter_code
_entity_poly.pdbx_strand_id
1 'polypeptide(L)'
;MIDVKHVIEIAEKFLVDTDMFVVECKISPMGDIELLIDSDTAVKLEDCAALNRTIEAELDREVEDYSLMVASAGIGSELKLLRQYKKILGNSVEVLLKDGIKILAKLNDATDEGIALSYEEKQLVEGKKRKVTVEVTKEYKWEEIKYVKEYLDFK
;
A
#
# COMPACT_ATOMS: atom_id res chain seq x y z
N MET A 1 -24.21 16.21 -3.26
CA MET A 1 -23.59 14.98 -2.75
C MET A 1 -22.08 15.07 -2.83
N ILE A 2 -21.39 14.72 -1.75
CA ILE A 2 -19.93 14.75 -1.72
C ILE A 2 -19.40 13.65 -2.63
N ASP A 3 -18.52 14.01 -3.54
CA ASP A 3 -17.96 13.11 -4.56
C ASP A 3 -16.52 12.74 -4.20
N VAL A 4 -16.19 11.47 -4.33
CA VAL A 4 -14.81 10.96 -4.15
C VAL A 4 -13.81 11.77 -4.98
N LYS A 5 -14.13 12.07 -6.22
CA LYS A 5 -13.25 12.84 -7.11
C LYS A 5 -12.95 14.24 -6.57
N HIS A 6 -13.95 14.89 -6.00
CA HIS A 6 -13.79 16.22 -5.42
C HIS A 6 -12.85 16.19 -4.21
N VAL A 7 -13.02 15.18 -3.34
CA VAL A 7 -12.15 15.01 -2.17
C VAL A 7 -10.71 14.74 -2.61
N ILE A 8 -10.53 13.90 -3.60
CA ILE A 8 -9.20 13.60 -4.15
C ILE A 8 -8.55 14.84 -4.76
N GLU A 9 -9.31 15.65 -5.48
CA GLU A 9 -8.80 16.90 -6.07
C GLU A 9 -8.31 17.87 -4.99
N ILE A 10 -9.06 18.02 -3.91
CA ILE A 10 -8.65 18.88 -2.78
C ILE A 10 -7.36 18.34 -2.17
N ALA A 11 -7.30 17.03 -1.95
CA ALA A 11 -6.12 16.40 -1.38
C ALA A 11 -4.90 16.54 -2.27
N GLU A 12 -5.03 16.30 -3.56
CA GLU A 12 -3.92 16.40 -4.50
C GLU A 12 -3.37 17.84 -4.60
N LYS A 13 -4.24 18.85 -4.55
CA LYS A 13 -3.82 20.25 -4.50
C LYS A 13 -2.98 20.55 -3.26
N PHE A 14 -3.40 20.01 -2.12
CA PHE A 14 -2.67 20.17 -0.85
C PHE A 14 -1.32 19.47 -0.89
N LEU A 15 -1.26 18.31 -1.52
CA LEU A 15 -0.07 17.46 -1.54
C LEU A 15 0.90 17.79 -2.68
N VAL A 16 0.53 18.73 -3.56
CA VAL A 16 1.41 19.16 -4.66
C VAL A 16 2.74 19.70 -4.10
N ASP A 17 3.83 19.40 -4.78
CA ASP A 17 5.21 19.75 -4.36
C ASP A 17 5.68 19.04 -3.08
N THR A 18 4.96 18.01 -2.64
CA THR A 18 5.41 17.13 -1.56
C THR A 18 5.66 15.74 -2.13
N ASP A 19 6.27 14.87 -1.33
CA ASP A 19 6.43 13.47 -1.70
C ASP A 19 5.24 12.60 -1.25
N MET A 20 4.21 13.24 -0.71
CA MET A 20 2.97 12.57 -0.29
C MET A 20 1.99 12.45 -1.45
N PHE A 21 1.19 11.41 -1.42
CA PHE A 21 0.20 11.14 -2.46
C PHE A 21 -1.01 10.40 -1.90
N VAL A 22 -2.13 10.49 -2.62
CA VAL A 22 -3.35 9.78 -2.25
C VAL A 22 -3.25 8.33 -2.68
N VAL A 23 -3.51 7.42 -1.75
CA VAL A 23 -3.56 5.98 -2.03
C VAL A 23 -4.99 5.55 -2.38
N GLU A 24 -5.96 5.97 -1.56
CA GLU A 24 -7.35 5.55 -1.73
C GLU A 24 -8.27 6.55 -1.02
N CYS A 25 -9.44 6.75 -1.59
CA CYS A 25 -10.51 7.51 -0.95
C CYS A 25 -11.82 6.75 -1.10
N LYS A 26 -12.51 6.54 0.02
CA LYS A 26 -13.80 5.87 0.05
C LYS A 26 -14.81 6.74 0.77
N ILE A 27 -16.05 6.74 0.28
CA ILE A 27 -17.17 7.41 0.95
C ILE A 27 -18.27 6.36 1.13
N SER A 28 -18.68 6.15 2.38
CA SER A 28 -19.76 5.20 2.69
C SER A 28 -21.12 5.81 2.31
N PRO A 29 -22.19 4.97 2.19
CA PRO A 29 -23.53 5.49 1.96
C PRO A 29 -24.02 6.45 3.04
N MET A 30 -23.45 6.38 4.24
CA MET A 30 -23.79 7.25 5.37
C MET A 30 -23.00 8.56 5.39
N GLY A 31 -22.11 8.77 4.43
CA GLY A 31 -21.31 9.98 4.34
C GLY A 31 -19.98 9.92 5.11
N ASP A 32 -19.51 8.74 5.47
CA ASP A 32 -18.22 8.57 6.12
C ASP A 32 -17.12 8.55 5.06
N ILE A 33 -16.23 9.54 5.12
CA ILE A 33 -15.12 9.69 4.18
C ILE A 33 -13.85 9.14 4.80
N GLU A 34 -13.20 8.19 4.11
CA GLU A 34 -11.89 7.67 4.49
C GLU A 34 -10.90 8.01 3.39
N LEU A 35 -9.87 8.74 3.74
CA LEU A 35 -8.80 9.11 2.82
C LEU A 35 -7.48 8.54 3.33
N LEU A 36 -6.86 7.69 2.53
CA LEU A 36 -5.54 7.12 2.83
C LEU A 36 -4.48 7.81 1.98
N ILE A 37 -3.43 8.26 2.63
CA ILE A 37 -2.27 8.87 1.96
C ILE A 37 -1.01 8.12 2.34
N ASP A 38 0.01 8.25 1.52
CA ASP A 38 1.33 7.71 1.79
C ASP A 38 2.38 8.69 1.24
N SER A 39 3.64 8.41 1.45
CA SER A 39 4.72 9.22 0.89
C SER A 39 5.89 8.32 0.50
N ASP A 40 6.80 8.86 -0.28
CA ASP A 40 8.04 8.15 -0.63
C ASP A 40 8.99 8.03 0.58
N THR A 41 8.76 8.81 1.61
CA THR A 41 9.52 8.80 2.86
C THR A 41 8.66 8.41 4.05
N ALA A 42 8.01 9.37 4.69
CA ALA A 42 7.14 9.10 5.85
C ALA A 42 6.01 10.13 5.91
N VAL A 43 4.86 9.71 6.43
CA VAL A 43 3.72 10.60 6.69
C VAL A 43 3.67 10.83 8.20
N LYS A 44 3.67 12.10 8.59
CA LYS A 44 3.54 12.48 10.00
C LYS A 44 2.08 12.70 10.35
N LEU A 45 1.75 12.52 11.62
CA LEU A 45 0.40 12.76 12.11
C LEU A 45 -0.06 14.21 11.83
N GLU A 46 0.87 15.15 11.90
CA GLU A 46 0.61 16.57 11.59
C GLU A 46 0.17 16.76 10.14
N ASP A 47 0.72 15.98 9.22
CA ASP A 47 0.36 16.06 7.79
C ASP A 47 -1.08 15.61 7.58
N CYS A 48 -1.50 14.54 8.25
CA CYS A 48 -2.88 14.06 8.20
C CYS A 48 -3.83 15.09 8.78
N ALA A 49 -3.47 15.70 9.92
CA ALA A 49 -4.29 16.70 10.58
C ALA A 49 -4.45 17.96 9.72
N ALA A 50 -3.38 18.41 9.09
CA ALA A 50 -3.40 19.58 8.21
C ALA A 50 -4.26 19.34 6.97
N LEU A 51 -4.14 18.16 6.37
CA LEU A 51 -4.97 17.78 5.22
C LEU A 51 -6.44 17.67 5.60
N ASN A 52 -6.73 17.10 6.78
CA ASN A 52 -8.08 17.01 7.30
C ASN A 52 -8.72 18.40 7.39
N ARG A 53 -8.02 19.37 8.00
CA ARG A 53 -8.50 20.75 8.11
C ARG A 53 -8.72 21.40 6.75
N THR A 54 -7.85 21.13 5.80
CA THR A 54 -7.95 21.70 4.45
C THR A 54 -9.19 21.17 3.73
N ILE A 55 -9.47 19.87 3.84
CA ILE A 55 -10.66 19.27 3.23
C ILE A 55 -11.92 19.81 3.90
N GLU A 56 -11.94 19.89 5.23
CA GLU A 56 -13.10 20.42 5.96
C GLU A 56 -13.40 21.87 5.62
N ALA A 57 -12.38 22.67 5.30
CA ALA A 57 -12.58 24.05 4.88
C ALA A 57 -13.24 24.17 3.51
N GLU A 58 -13.07 23.17 2.65
CA GLU A 58 -13.64 23.15 1.30
C GLU A 58 -15.03 22.49 1.25
N LEU A 59 -15.36 21.64 2.22
CA LEU A 59 -16.65 20.95 2.28
C LEU A 59 -17.55 21.63 3.32
N ASP A 60 -18.79 21.88 2.94
CA ASP A 60 -19.78 22.56 3.79
C ASP A 60 -20.72 21.54 4.46
N ARG A 61 -20.57 21.36 5.79
CA ARG A 61 -21.40 20.45 6.56
C ARG A 61 -22.85 20.91 6.69
N GLU A 62 -23.10 22.21 6.51
CA GLU A 62 -24.47 22.73 6.53
C GLU A 62 -25.24 22.33 5.29
N VAL A 63 -24.53 22.14 4.16
CA VAL A 63 -25.14 21.67 2.92
C VAL A 63 -25.30 20.16 2.94
N GLU A 64 -24.29 19.43 3.39
CA GLU A 64 -24.32 17.98 3.48
C GLU A 64 -23.39 17.54 4.62
N ASP A 65 -23.94 16.84 5.59
CA ASP A 65 -23.14 16.36 6.71
C ASP A 65 -22.26 15.16 6.31
N TYR A 66 -21.11 15.04 6.95
CA TYR A 66 -20.15 13.96 6.67
C TYR A 66 -19.24 13.75 7.88
N SER A 67 -18.59 12.59 7.94
CA SER A 67 -17.43 12.40 8.80
C SER A 67 -16.21 12.25 7.91
N LEU A 68 -15.05 12.67 8.40
CA LEU A 68 -13.80 12.61 7.62
C LEU A 68 -12.69 12.04 8.46
N MET A 69 -12.05 11.01 7.94
CA MET A 69 -10.85 10.43 8.51
C MET A 69 -9.73 10.46 7.47
N VAL A 70 -8.62 11.12 7.80
CA VAL A 70 -7.41 11.11 6.98
C VAL A 70 -6.36 10.31 7.74
N ALA A 71 -5.84 9.28 7.10
CA ALA A 71 -4.86 8.38 7.72
C ALA A 71 -3.74 8.05 6.76
N SER A 72 -2.59 7.67 7.32
CA SER A 72 -1.49 7.17 6.50
C SER A 72 -1.65 5.67 6.28
N ALA A 73 -1.27 5.20 5.10
CA ALA A 73 -1.15 3.78 4.82
C ALA A 73 0.04 3.26 5.62
N GLY A 74 -0.21 2.29 6.49
CA GLY A 74 0.82 1.74 7.38
C GLY A 74 1.19 0.32 7.04
N ILE A 75 2.10 -0.24 7.86
CA ILE A 75 2.49 -1.64 7.76
C ILE A 75 1.26 -2.49 8.01
N GLY A 76 1.04 -3.50 7.19
CA GLY A 76 -0.14 -4.35 7.26
C GLY A 76 -1.29 -3.89 6.37
N SER A 77 -1.24 -2.67 5.85
CA SER A 77 -2.20 -2.20 4.85
C SER A 77 -1.84 -2.75 3.48
N GLU A 78 -2.86 -3.00 2.65
CA GLU A 78 -2.62 -3.45 1.28
C GLU A 78 -1.90 -2.37 0.48
N LEU A 79 -0.87 -2.77 -0.26
CA LEU A 79 -0.17 -1.89 -1.19
C LEU A 79 -1.03 -1.72 -2.44
N LYS A 80 -1.25 -0.48 -2.85
CA LYS A 80 -2.14 -0.15 -3.98
C LYS A 80 -1.40 0.42 -5.18
N LEU A 81 -0.38 1.23 -4.94
CA LEU A 81 0.32 1.96 -5.99
C LEU A 81 1.75 1.45 -6.19
N LEU A 82 2.21 1.47 -7.43
CA LEU A 82 3.57 1.01 -7.76
C LEU A 82 4.64 1.74 -6.94
N ARG A 83 4.49 3.03 -6.71
CA ARG A 83 5.45 3.80 -5.92
C ARG A 83 5.53 3.33 -4.47
N GLN A 84 4.46 2.75 -3.91
CA GLN A 84 4.48 2.15 -2.59
C GLN A 84 5.35 0.90 -2.57
N TYR A 85 5.26 0.08 -3.62
CA TYR A 85 6.13 -1.10 -3.76
C TYR A 85 7.59 -0.69 -3.90
N LYS A 86 7.88 0.33 -4.70
CA LYS A 86 9.24 0.81 -4.90
C LYS A 86 9.86 1.36 -3.63
N LYS A 87 9.05 1.94 -2.75
CA LYS A 87 9.49 2.45 -1.45
C LYS A 87 10.03 1.34 -0.55
N ILE A 88 9.49 0.14 -0.65
CA ILE A 88 9.80 -0.97 0.24
C ILE A 88 10.61 -2.09 -0.41
N LEU A 89 11.27 -1.82 -1.53
CA LEU A 89 12.14 -2.81 -2.16
C LEU A 89 13.20 -3.29 -1.17
N GLY A 90 13.38 -4.62 -1.08
CA GLY A 90 14.27 -5.25 -0.12
C GLY A 90 13.61 -5.62 1.20
N ASN A 91 12.41 -5.14 1.46
CA ASN A 91 11.65 -5.48 2.68
C ASN A 91 10.81 -6.73 2.47
N SER A 92 10.40 -7.34 3.58
CA SER A 92 9.53 -8.53 3.52
C SER A 92 8.09 -8.13 3.24
N VAL A 93 7.41 -8.94 2.45
CA VAL A 93 6.00 -8.73 2.09
C VAL A 93 5.23 -10.04 2.24
N GLU A 94 3.93 -9.89 2.49
CA GLU A 94 2.97 -10.99 2.46
C GLU A 94 2.16 -10.85 1.17
N VAL A 95 2.21 -11.86 0.32
CA VAL A 95 1.50 -11.88 -0.95
C VAL A 95 0.43 -12.95 -0.91
N LEU A 96 -0.81 -12.59 -1.20
CA LEU A 96 -1.89 -13.55 -1.40
C LEU A 96 -2.18 -13.62 -2.90
N LEU A 97 -2.04 -14.81 -3.45
CA LEU A 97 -2.37 -15.06 -4.85
C LEU A 97 -3.88 -15.33 -5.00
N LYS A 98 -4.40 -15.13 -6.18
CA LYS A 98 -5.83 -15.34 -6.47
C LYS A 98 -6.27 -16.78 -6.28
N ASP A 99 -5.34 -17.73 -6.35
CA ASP A 99 -5.62 -19.15 -6.09
C ASP A 99 -5.63 -19.49 -4.59
N GLY A 100 -5.38 -18.53 -3.72
CA GLY A 100 -5.41 -18.72 -2.27
C GLY A 100 -4.06 -19.01 -1.63
N ILE A 101 -3.00 -19.12 -2.41
CA ILE A 101 -1.65 -19.36 -1.88
C ILE A 101 -1.10 -18.07 -1.29
N LYS A 102 -0.60 -18.16 -0.05
CA LYS A 102 0.04 -17.04 0.66
C LYS A 102 1.55 -17.24 0.66
N ILE A 103 2.28 -16.21 0.29
CA ILE A 103 3.74 -16.24 0.20
C ILE A 103 4.32 -15.14 1.10
N LEU A 104 5.29 -15.51 1.94
CA LEU A 104 6.09 -14.56 2.71
C LEU A 104 7.48 -14.52 2.08
N ALA A 105 7.86 -13.37 1.56
CA ALA A 105 9.11 -13.25 0.79
C ALA A 105 9.62 -11.82 0.82
N LYS A 106 10.83 -11.63 0.30
CA LYS A 106 11.41 -10.31 0.09
C LYS A 106 10.96 -9.76 -1.24
N LEU A 107 10.62 -8.49 -1.27
CA LEU A 107 10.27 -7.81 -2.52
C LEU A 107 11.55 -7.35 -3.21
N ASN A 108 11.92 -8.00 -4.30
CA ASN A 108 13.13 -7.68 -5.05
C ASN A 108 12.92 -6.57 -6.08
N ASP A 109 11.77 -6.57 -6.72
CA ASP A 109 11.45 -5.57 -7.75
C ASP A 109 9.96 -5.43 -7.92
N ALA A 110 9.54 -4.31 -8.49
CA ALA A 110 8.15 -4.04 -8.81
C ALA A 110 8.11 -3.20 -10.08
N THR A 111 7.29 -3.63 -11.04
CA THR A 111 7.15 -2.97 -12.34
C THR A 111 5.68 -2.85 -12.71
N ASP A 112 5.40 -2.25 -13.85
CA ASP A 112 4.04 -2.17 -14.38
C ASP A 112 3.42 -3.53 -14.68
N GLU A 113 4.27 -4.56 -14.87
CA GLU A 113 3.82 -5.91 -15.19
C GLU A 113 3.57 -6.79 -13.97
N GLY A 114 4.29 -6.56 -12.88
CA GLY A 114 4.18 -7.37 -11.67
C GLY A 114 5.30 -7.14 -10.70
N ILE A 115 5.57 -8.16 -9.89
CA ILE A 115 6.59 -8.10 -8.85
C ILE A 115 7.53 -9.30 -8.95
N ALA A 116 8.76 -9.13 -8.43
CA ALA A 116 9.72 -10.20 -8.26
C ALA A 116 9.93 -10.42 -6.76
N LEU A 117 9.80 -11.68 -6.33
CA LEU A 117 9.94 -12.07 -4.94
C LEU A 117 11.16 -12.99 -4.78
N SER A 118 11.83 -12.87 -3.65
CA SER A 118 12.96 -13.71 -3.28
C SER A 118 12.69 -14.37 -1.93
N TYR A 119 12.89 -15.67 -1.85
CA TYR A 119 12.72 -16.40 -0.61
C TYR A 119 13.71 -17.58 -0.57
N GLU A 120 13.92 -18.12 0.62
CA GLU A 120 14.78 -19.26 0.81
C GLU A 120 13.96 -20.54 0.74
N GLU A 121 14.46 -21.53 0.03
CA GLU A 121 13.83 -22.83 -0.10
C GLU A 121 14.87 -23.91 0.18
N LYS A 122 14.48 -24.96 0.90
CA LYS A 122 15.35 -26.10 1.15
C LYS A 122 15.23 -27.05 -0.03
N GLN A 123 16.36 -27.33 -0.67
CA GLN A 123 16.40 -28.23 -1.83
C GLN A 123 17.45 -29.31 -1.62
N LEU A 124 17.14 -30.51 -2.11
CA LEU A 124 18.10 -31.60 -2.15
C LEU A 124 18.98 -31.45 -3.38
N VAL A 125 20.28 -31.23 -3.13
CA VAL A 125 21.25 -31.05 -4.20
C VAL A 125 21.96 -32.37 -4.44
N GLU A 126 22.18 -32.72 -5.71
CA GLU A 126 22.89 -33.94 -6.12
C GLU A 126 24.25 -34.02 -5.41
N GLY A 127 24.55 -35.19 -4.85
CA GLY A 127 25.81 -35.42 -4.12
C GLY A 127 25.77 -35.02 -2.65
N LYS A 128 24.66 -34.42 -2.19
CA LYS A 128 24.49 -34.04 -0.78
C LYS A 128 23.47 -34.94 -0.08
N LYS A 129 23.74 -35.29 1.15
CA LYS A 129 22.82 -36.10 1.96
C LYS A 129 21.73 -35.28 2.64
N ARG A 130 21.95 -33.97 2.80
CA ARG A 130 21.03 -33.04 3.45
C ARG A 130 20.53 -32.00 2.46
N LYS A 131 19.32 -31.53 2.69
CA LYS A 131 18.80 -30.38 1.92
C LYS A 131 19.62 -29.14 2.25
N VAL A 132 19.93 -28.35 1.25
CA VAL A 132 20.60 -27.07 1.42
C VAL A 132 19.60 -25.94 1.19
N THR A 133 19.85 -24.82 1.85
CA THR A 133 19.02 -23.63 1.67
C THR A 133 19.47 -22.91 0.41
N VAL A 134 18.56 -22.69 -0.51
CA VAL A 134 18.83 -22.01 -1.79
C VAL A 134 17.90 -20.81 -1.89
N GLU A 135 18.44 -19.69 -2.35
CA GLU A 135 17.63 -18.51 -2.62
C GLU A 135 16.95 -18.69 -3.98
N VAL A 136 15.64 -18.52 -3.98
CA VAL A 136 14.80 -18.64 -5.18
C VAL A 136 14.16 -17.29 -5.46
N THR A 137 14.21 -16.87 -6.71
CA THR A 137 13.53 -15.64 -7.16
C THR A 137 12.43 -16.04 -8.14
N LYS A 138 11.22 -15.53 -7.90
CA LYS A 138 10.07 -15.79 -8.78
C LYS A 138 9.38 -14.47 -9.11
N GLU A 139 8.89 -14.40 -10.34
CA GLU A 139 8.12 -13.26 -10.82
C GLU A 139 6.64 -13.59 -10.85
N TYR A 140 5.80 -12.62 -10.47
CA TYR A 140 4.35 -12.75 -10.48
C TYR A 140 3.75 -11.54 -11.18
N LYS A 141 2.79 -11.79 -12.05
CA LYS A 141 2.04 -10.72 -12.73
C LYS A 141 0.93 -10.20 -11.83
N TRP A 142 0.58 -8.95 -11.97
CA TRP A 142 -0.50 -8.34 -11.18
C TRP A 142 -1.80 -9.14 -11.27
N GLU A 143 -2.06 -9.77 -12.42
CA GLU A 143 -3.25 -10.61 -12.64
C GLU A 143 -3.32 -11.81 -11.71
N GLU A 144 -2.18 -12.30 -11.24
CA GLU A 144 -2.09 -13.47 -10.36
C GLU A 144 -2.23 -13.12 -8.89
N ILE A 145 -2.14 -11.82 -8.54
CA ILE A 145 -2.04 -11.34 -7.17
C ILE A 145 -3.37 -10.77 -6.70
N LYS A 146 -3.81 -11.20 -5.50
CA LYS A 146 -5.00 -10.66 -4.84
C LYS A 146 -4.63 -9.43 -4.02
N TYR A 147 -3.59 -9.53 -3.19
CA TYR A 147 -3.05 -8.39 -2.45
C TYR A 147 -1.58 -8.61 -2.08
N VAL A 148 -0.91 -7.50 -1.76
CA VAL A 148 0.43 -7.50 -1.18
C VAL A 148 0.42 -6.53 -0.01
N LYS A 149 1.00 -6.97 1.11
CA LYS A 149 1.15 -6.15 2.32
C LYS A 149 2.59 -6.17 2.77
N GLU A 150 3.10 -5.04 3.22
CA GLU A 150 4.40 -5.01 3.88
C GLU A 150 4.26 -5.73 5.23
N TYR A 151 5.28 -6.47 5.60
CA TYR A 151 5.22 -7.27 6.79
C TYR A 151 6.56 -7.19 7.53
N LEU A 152 6.51 -7.07 8.86
CA LEU A 152 7.71 -7.02 9.67
C LEU A 152 8.07 -8.43 10.15
N ASP A 153 9.35 -8.80 9.92
CA ASP A 153 9.88 -10.07 10.39
C ASP A 153 10.66 -9.80 11.68
N PHE A 154 10.12 -10.26 12.78
CA PHE A 154 10.69 -10.04 14.11
C PHE A 154 11.55 -11.24 14.57
N LYS A 155 12.44 -11.67 13.76
CA LYS A 155 13.35 -12.75 14.16
C LYS A 155 14.41 -12.27 15.13
#